data_3041d4981d9e54fb477bde3a7389f24c
#
_entry.id   3041d4981d9e54fb477bde3a7389f24c
#
_cell.length_a   1.000
_cell.length_b   1.000
_cell.length_c   1.000
_cell.angle_alpha   90.00
_cell.angle_beta   90.00
_cell.angle_gamma   90.00
#
_symmetry.space_group_name_H-M   'P 1'
#
loop_
_entity.id
_entity.type
_entity.pdbx_description
1 polymer ?
#
loop_
_entity_poly.entity_id
_entity_poly.type
_entity_poly.pdbx_seq_one_letter_code
_entity_poly.pdbx_strand_id
1 'polypeptide(L)'
;MPYEYRVKDQYGLYFITSTVHQWVDVFTRKEYVDILLESLRFCQKEKGLKIYAWVVMSNHIHLIIQSDTVPLSDILRDFKRFTATAIIRAIEKIQKKVEKSFY
;
A
#
# COMPACT_ATOMS: atom_id res chain seq x y z
N MET A 1 -9.83 -8.62 5.86
CA MET A 1 -9.33 -7.54 6.65
C MET A 1 -10.22 -6.37 6.78
N PRO A 2 -11.45 -6.58 6.75
CA PRO A 2 -12.33 -5.45 6.60
C PRO A 2 -12.43 -4.59 7.81
N TYR A 3 -12.01 -5.09 8.95
CA TYR A 3 -12.27 -4.32 10.13
C TYR A 3 -11.24 -3.40 10.53
N GLU A 4 -10.06 -3.54 10.02
CA GLU A 4 -8.94 -2.75 10.43
C GLU A 4 -9.11 -1.30 10.16
N TYR A 5 -10.06 -0.98 9.27
CA TYR A 5 -10.23 0.38 8.84
C TYR A 5 -11.63 0.89 9.08
N ARG A 6 -12.17 0.58 10.24
CA ARG A 6 -13.39 1.20 10.68
C ARG A 6 -13.11 2.62 11.05
N VAL A 7 -13.28 3.48 10.11
CA VAL A 7 -13.02 4.89 10.29
C VAL A 7 -14.34 5.55 10.66
N LYS A 8 -14.46 6.03 11.88
CA LYS A 8 -15.65 6.72 12.32
C LYS A 8 -15.69 8.14 11.84
N ASP A 9 -14.58 8.85 12.02
CA ASP A 9 -14.42 10.20 11.49
C ASP A 9 -13.53 10.10 10.26
N GLN A 10 -14.12 10.26 9.10
CA GLN A 10 -13.41 10.09 7.83
C GLN A 10 -12.34 11.16 7.60
N TYR A 11 -12.36 12.23 8.33
CA TYR A 11 -11.42 13.33 8.17
C TYR A 11 -10.53 13.55 9.39
N GLY A 12 -10.56 12.62 10.33
CA GLY A 12 -9.71 12.63 11.51
C GLY A 12 -8.30 12.14 11.21
N LEU A 13 -7.42 12.33 12.18
CA LEU A 13 -6.04 11.86 12.11
C LEU A 13 -5.97 10.40 12.58
N TYR A 14 -5.32 9.54 11.81
CA TYR A 14 -5.23 8.13 12.14
C TYR A 14 -3.83 7.58 12.02
N PHE A 15 -3.51 6.68 12.95
CA PHE A 15 -2.33 5.85 12.87
C PHE A 15 -2.78 4.49 12.36
N ILE A 16 -2.22 4.06 11.23
CA ILE A 16 -2.63 2.83 10.56
C ILE A 16 -1.45 1.90 10.37
N THR A 17 -1.69 0.62 10.61
CA THR A 17 -0.76 -0.44 10.29
C THR A 17 -1.39 -1.35 9.25
N SER A 18 -0.69 -1.62 8.18
CA SER A 18 -1.14 -2.57 7.16
C SER A 18 -0.09 -3.62 6.95
N THR A 19 -0.49 -4.88 6.98
CA THR A 19 0.40 -6.03 6.89
C THR A 19 0.13 -6.83 5.64
N VAL A 20 1.20 -7.28 4.98
CA VAL A 20 1.09 -8.26 3.92
C VAL A 20 1.11 -9.63 4.58
N HIS A 21 -0.05 -10.28 4.54
CA HIS A 21 -0.18 -11.58 5.19
C HIS A 21 0.46 -12.66 4.35
N GLN A 22 0.83 -13.63 5.06
CA GLN A 22 1.12 -14.94 4.57
C GLN A 22 2.47 -15.20 4.10
N TRP A 23 3.35 -14.37 3.76
CA TRP A 23 4.47 -15.04 3.31
C TRP A 23 5.61 -14.22 3.05
N VAL A 24 5.70 -13.31 2.65
CA VAL A 24 6.96 -12.90 2.15
C VAL A 24 7.28 -11.57 2.62
N ASP A 25 8.49 -11.35 2.89
CA ASP A 25 9.01 -10.04 3.20
C ASP A 25 9.06 -9.24 1.90
N VAL A 26 7.87 -8.89 1.40
CA VAL A 26 7.69 -8.25 0.10
C VAL A 26 8.47 -6.95 0.02
N PHE A 27 8.53 -6.20 1.11
CA PHE A 27 9.17 -4.90 1.11
C PHE A 27 10.68 -4.95 1.34
N THR A 28 11.31 -6.11 1.22
CA THR A 28 12.76 -6.19 1.15
C THR A 28 13.27 -5.86 -0.24
N ARG A 29 12.40 -5.90 -1.26
CA ARG A 29 12.77 -5.56 -2.62
C ARG A 29 12.39 -4.14 -2.96
N LYS A 30 13.33 -3.43 -3.52
CA LYS A 30 13.14 -2.03 -3.87
C LYS A 30 11.95 -1.81 -4.81
N GLU A 31 11.76 -2.67 -5.79
CA GLU A 31 10.67 -2.51 -6.75
C GLU A 31 9.30 -2.56 -6.10
N TYR A 32 9.12 -3.34 -5.05
CA TYR A 32 7.83 -3.39 -4.36
C TYR A 32 7.64 -2.21 -3.43
N VAL A 33 8.72 -1.74 -2.80
CA VAL A 33 8.68 -0.50 -2.03
C VAL A 33 8.33 0.67 -2.95
N ASP A 34 8.92 0.71 -4.14
CA ASP A 34 8.64 1.77 -5.09
C ASP A 34 7.17 1.77 -5.52
N ILE A 35 6.58 0.61 -5.72
CA ILE A 35 5.14 0.48 -6.03
C ILE A 35 4.31 1.07 -4.89
N LEU A 36 4.64 0.71 -3.65
CA LEU A 36 3.94 1.21 -2.48
C LEU A 36 4.02 2.74 -2.39
N LEU A 37 5.21 3.29 -2.56
CA LEU A 37 5.42 4.74 -2.47
C LEU A 37 4.71 5.47 -3.62
N GLU A 38 4.71 4.92 -4.81
CA GLU A 38 3.97 5.48 -5.94
C GLU A 38 2.47 5.53 -5.66
N SER A 39 1.95 4.47 -5.08
CA SER A 39 0.53 4.40 -4.70
C SER A 39 0.19 5.46 -3.66
N LEU A 40 1.05 5.66 -2.67
CA LEU A 40 0.86 6.71 -1.66
C LEU A 40 0.91 8.10 -2.28
N ARG A 41 1.85 8.34 -3.19
CA ARG A 41 1.94 9.63 -3.90
C ARG A 41 0.68 9.89 -4.72
N PHE A 42 0.16 8.88 -5.37
CA PHE A 42 -1.08 9.01 -6.12
C PHE A 42 -2.22 9.43 -5.21
N CYS A 43 -2.35 8.79 -4.04
CA CYS A 43 -3.38 9.14 -3.08
C CYS A 43 -3.23 10.57 -2.55
N GLN A 44 -1.99 11.02 -2.34
CA GLN A 44 -1.73 12.39 -1.93
C GLN A 44 -2.17 13.38 -3.00
N LYS A 45 -1.82 13.08 -4.23
CA LYS A 45 -2.07 14.01 -5.34
C LYS A 45 -3.53 14.02 -5.77
N GLU A 46 -4.14 12.84 -5.90
CA GLU A 46 -5.47 12.72 -6.52
C GLU A 46 -6.62 12.61 -5.53
N LYS A 47 -6.35 12.22 -4.30
CA LYS A 47 -7.40 11.95 -3.32
C LYS A 47 -7.34 12.80 -2.07
N GLY A 48 -6.40 13.70 -2.00
CA GLY A 48 -6.29 14.59 -0.83
C GLY A 48 -5.76 13.92 0.42
N LEU A 49 -5.02 12.83 0.28
CA LEU A 49 -4.40 12.17 1.43
C LEU A 49 -3.22 13.00 1.94
N LYS A 50 -3.19 13.23 3.25
CA LYS A 50 -2.04 13.83 3.92
C LYS A 50 -1.30 12.75 4.68
N ILE A 51 0.00 12.65 4.47
CA ILE A 51 0.85 11.69 5.15
C ILE A 51 1.83 12.47 6.02
N TYR A 52 1.70 12.30 7.33
CA TYR A 52 2.55 13.01 8.28
C TYR A 52 3.79 12.21 8.65
N ALA A 53 3.68 10.90 8.64
CA ALA A 53 4.81 10.03 8.90
C ALA A 53 4.54 8.65 8.30
N TRP A 54 5.62 7.94 7.96
CA TRP A 54 5.48 6.59 7.45
C TRP A 54 6.75 5.79 7.74
N VAL A 55 6.58 4.49 7.93
CA VAL A 55 7.69 3.54 8.07
C VAL A 55 7.32 2.29 7.32
N VAL A 56 8.22 1.83 6.44
CA VAL A 56 8.05 0.58 5.71
C VAL A 56 8.95 -0.47 6.33
N MET A 57 8.34 -1.54 6.81
CA MET A 57 9.04 -2.72 7.32
C MET A 57 8.97 -3.82 6.27
N SER A 58 9.62 -4.96 6.53
CA SER A 58 9.72 -6.01 5.51
C SER A 58 8.36 -6.53 5.03
N ASN A 59 7.36 -6.58 5.89
CA ASN A 59 6.04 -7.10 5.54
C ASN A 59 4.88 -6.23 6.01
N HIS A 60 5.16 -5.04 6.48
CA HIS A 60 4.08 -4.14 6.88
C HIS A 60 4.53 -2.68 6.80
N ILE A 61 3.55 -1.80 6.85
CA ILE A 61 3.76 -0.37 6.78
C ILE A 61 2.99 0.31 7.90
N HIS A 62 3.59 1.33 8.48
CA HIS A 62 2.93 2.21 9.44
C HIS A 62 2.75 3.58 8.82
N LEU A 63 1.57 4.16 8.99
CA LEU A 63 1.24 5.47 8.43
C LEU A 63 0.53 6.31 9.49
N ILE A 64 0.86 7.60 9.51
CA ILE A 64 0.06 8.60 10.21
C ILE A 64 -0.53 9.49 9.13
N ILE A 65 -1.84 9.42 8.95
CA ILE A 65 -2.51 9.99 7.80
C ILE A 65 -3.80 10.71 8.17
N GLN A 66 -4.24 11.56 7.25
CA GLN A 66 -5.50 12.26 7.35
C GLN A 66 -5.98 12.60 5.95
N SER A 67 -7.29 12.66 5.75
CA SER A 67 -7.86 13.05 4.47
C SER A 67 -8.51 14.42 4.56
N ASP A 68 -8.48 15.17 3.45
CA ASP A 68 -9.14 16.46 3.35
C ASP A 68 -10.46 16.40 2.59
N THR A 69 -10.53 15.59 1.56
CA THR A 69 -11.62 15.69 0.58
C THR A 69 -12.34 14.38 0.34
N VAL A 70 -11.61 13.29 0.20
CA VAL A 70 -12.20 11.97 -0.04
C VAL A 70 -12.28 11.22 1.29
N PRO A 71 -13.39 10.52 1.58
CA PRO A 71 -13.47 9.75 2.81
C PRO A 71 -12.29 8.81 2.97
N LEU A 72 -11.68 8.79 4.15
CA LEU A 72 -10.45 8.04 4.38
C LEU A 72 -10.62 6.54 4.10
N SER A 73 -11.77 5.97 4.42
CA SER A 73 -12.02 4.55 4.14
C SER A 73 -11.98 4.25 2.64
N ASP A 74 -12.43 5.16 1.80
CA ASP A 74 -12.36 5.00 0.35
C ASP A 74 -10.93 5.05 -0.15
N ILE A 75 -10.14 5.98 0.38
CA ILE A 75 -8.72 6.10 0.02
C ILE A 75 -7.99 4.81 0.40
N LEU A 76 -8.21 4.29 1.60
CA LEU A 76 -7.54 3.08 2.07
C LEU A 76 -7.94 1.86 1.26
N ARG A 77 -9.22 1.74 0.92
CA ARG A 77 -9.70 0.65 0.07
C ARG A 77 -9.00 0.67 -1.29
N ASP A 78 -8.96 1.81 -1.92
CA ASP A 78 -8.35 1.96 -3.25
C ASP A 78 -6.85 1.79 -3.21
N PHE A 79 -6.20 2.33 -2.18
CA PHE A 79 -4.77 2.16 -1.97
C PHE A 79 -4.40 0.69 -1.84
N LYS A 80 -5.12 -0.06 -1.02
CA LYS A 80 -4.83 -1.49 -0.82
C LYS A 80 -5.04 -2.29 -2.11
N ARG A 81 -6.14 -2.02 -2.80
CA ARG A 81 -6.45 -2.72 -4.05
C ARG A 81 -5.41 -2.45 -5.13
N PHE A 82 -5.09 -1.20 -5.35
CA PHE A 82 -4.11 -0.80 -6.35
C PHE A 82 -2.73 -1.38 -6.04
N THR A 83 -2.28 -1.22 -4.81
CA THR A 83 -0.96 -1.69 -4.39
C THR A 83 -0.83 -3.21 -4.52
N ALA A 84 -1.82 -3.94 -4.04
CA ALA A 84 -1.82 -5.40 -4.13
C ALA A 84 -1.78 -5.87 -5.58
N THR A 85 -2.61 -5.29 -6.44
CA THR A 85 -2.64 -5.64 -7.86
C THR A 85 -1.30 -5.36 -8.53
N ALA A 86 -0.71 -4.22 -8.27
CA ALA A 86 0.55 -3.84 -8.88
C ALA A 86 1.70 -4.73 -8.43
N ILE A 87 1.73 -5.10 -7.14
CA ILE A 87 2.75 -6.01 -6.61
C ILE A 87 2.59 -7.40 -7.22
N ILE A 88 1.39 -7.91 -7.31
CA ILE A 88 1.14 -9.23 -7.91
C ILE A 88 1.62 -9.26 -9.35
N ARG A 89 1.31 -8.23 -10.13
CA ARG A 89 1.77 -8.13 -11.50
C ARG A 89 3.29 -8.10 -11.62
N ALA A 90 3.93 -7.39 -10.71
CA ALA A 90 5.39 -7.32 -10.69
C ALA A 90 6.02 -8.67 -10.36
N ILE A 91 5.43 -9.42 -9.43
CA ILE A 91 5.89 -10.76 -9.09
C ILE A 91 5.73 -11.70 -10.30
N GLU A 92 4.61 -11.64 -10.98
CA GLU A 92 4.38 -12.46 -12.17
C GLU A 92 5.40 -12.18 -13.28
N LYS A 93 5.76 -10.93 -13.48
CA LYS A 93 6.79 -10.56 -14.45
C LYS A 93 8.15 -11.18 -14.11
N ILE A 94 8.50 -11.17 -12.84
CA ILE A 94 9.77 -11.76 -12.39
C ILE A 94 9.76 -13.26 -12.60
N GLN A 95 8.66 -13.93 -12.28
CA GLN A 95 8.52 -15.37 -12.50
C GLN A 95 8.70 -15.73 -13.96
N LYS A 96 8.09 -15.00 -14.86
CA LYS A 96 8.23 -15.24 -16.30
C LYS A 96 9.67 -15.08 -16.77
N LYS A 97 10.39 -14.11 -16.25
CA LYS A 97 11.80 -13.92 -16.57
C LYS A 97 12.65 -15.10 -16.10
N VAL A 98 12.41 -15.56 -14.89
CA VAL A 98 13.12 -16.70 -14.34
C VAL A 98 12.85 -17.95 -15.16
N GLU A 99 11.60 -18.21 -15.50
CA GLU A 99 11.25 -19.36 -16.35
C GLU A 99 11.97 -19.31 -17.69
N LYS A 100 12.00 -18.18 -18.33
CA LYS A 100 12.71 -18.01 -19.60
C LYS A 100 14.20 -18.27 -19.47
N SER A 101 14.79 -17.97 -18.33
CA SER A 101 16.21 -18.17 -18.11
C SER A 101 16.60 -19.63 -18.04
N PHE A 102 15.64 -20.51 -17.74
CA PHE A 102 15.90 -21.94 -17.61
C PHE A 102 15.56 -22.74 -18.88
N TYR A 103 15.00 -22.10 -19.85
CA TYR A 103 14.64 -22.72 -21.09
C TYR A 103 15.35 -22.04 -22.27
#